data_49f8f4042c3a520538cfaf14bfa0b7f6
#
_entry.id   49f8f4042c3a520538cfaf14bfa0b7f6
#
_cell.length_a   1.000
_cell.length_b   1.000
_cell.length_c   1.000
_cell.angle_alpha   90.00
_cell.angle_beta   90.00
_cell.angle_gamma   90.00
#
_symmetry.space_group_name_H-M   'P 1'
#
loop_
_entity.id
_entity.type
_entity.pdbx_description
1 polymer ?
#
loop_
_entity_poly.entity_id
_entity_poly.type
_entity_poly.pdbx_seq_one_letter_code
_entity_poly.pdbx_strand_id
1 'polypeptide(L)'
;LGYRNYRRPGKFYQDQVTQILGLLDKHYKEGQLPLDTYLELCDQKGIEPDPDEMPPTTEDYPYEVQVAFLLHDLLPDRWDGMSGSYMGKDFSSLGTLLDVWDVKDKKSTIYFIKHIEARNTDKINKKLERQRKSQETKAKGGINSANLRK
;
A
#
# COMPACT_ATOMS: atom_id res chain seq x y z
N LEU A 1 2.21 -33.39 -8.85
CA LEU A 1 0.80 -33.15 -8.48
C LEU A 1 0.60 -32.03 -7.43
N GLY A 2 1.65 -31.56 -6.76
CA GLY A 2 1.53 -30.58 -5.67
C GLY A 2 1.68 -29.12 -6.04
N TYR A 3 2.32 -28.77 -7.14
CA TYR A 3 2.74 -27.40 -7.45
C TYR A 3 1.64 -26.46 -7.99
N ARG A 4 0.54 -26.97 -8.50
CA ARG A 4 -0.58 -26.14 -8.99
C ARG A 4 -1.40 -25.48 -7.86
N ASN A 5 -1.41 -26.07 -6.67
CA ASN A 5 -2.21 -25.58 -5.55
C ASN A 5 -1.53 -24.45 -4.74
N TYR A 6 -0.22 -24.25 -4.90
CA TYR A 6 0.49 -23.17 -4.19
C TYR A 6 0.26 -21.76 -4.77
N ARG A 7 -0.29 -21.66 -5.98
CA ARG A 7 -0.55 -20.39 -6.65
C ARG A 7 -1.92 -19.77 -6.36
N ARG A 8 -2.83 -20.51 -5.70
CA ARG A 8 -4.18 -20.02 -5.40
C ARG A 8 -4.35 -19.85 -3.89
N PRO A 9 -4.84 -18.68 -3.44
CA PRO A 9 -5.16 -18.47 -2.04
C PRO A 9 -6.42 -19.25 -1.67
N GLY A 10 -6.26 -20.45 -1.13
CA GLY A 10 -7.32 -21.25 -0.50
C GLY A 10 -8.62 -21.34 -1.31
N LYS A 11 -9.70 -20.83 -0.73
CA LYS A 11 -11.06 -20.86 -1.29
C LYS A 11 -11.34 -19.88 -2.43
N PHE A 12 -10.40 -18.97 -2.73
CA PHE A 12 -10.63 -17.96 -3.75
C PHE A 12 -10.42 -18.50 -5.16
N TYR A 13 -11.36 -18.23 -6.04
CA TYR A 13 -11.21 -18.50 -7.47
C TYR A 13 -10.29 -17.48 -8.13
N GLN A 14 -9.70 -17.85 -9.26
CA GLN A 14 -8.74 -16.99 -9.96
C GLN A 14 -9.31 -15.62 -10.32
N ASP A 15 -10.56 -15.56 -10.73
CA ASP A 15 -11.23 -14.31 -11.09
C ASP A 15 -11.40 -13.37 -9.88
N GLN A 16 -11.73 -13.93 -8.72
CA GLN A 16 -11.82 -13.19 -7.47
C GLN A 16 -10.45 -12.63 -7.05
N VAL A 17 -9.40 -13.44 -7.16
CA VAL A 17 -8.03 -12.99 -6.90
C VAL A 17 -7.65 -11.84 -7.82
N THR A 18 -7.93 -11.95 -9.11
CA THR A 18 -7.65 -10.89 -10.10
C THR A 18 -8.37 -9.59 -9.75
N GLN A 19 -9.64 -9.65 -9.36
CA GLN A 19 -10.41 -8.49 -8.92
C GLN A 19 -9.82 -7.86 -7.65
N ILE A 20 -9.47 -8.67 -6.66
CA ILE A 20 -8.85 -8.19 -5.40
C ILE A 20 -7.52 -7.52 -5.69
N LEU A 21 -6.66 -8.11 -6.51
CA LEU A 21 -5.37 -7.52 -6.88
C LEU A 21 -5.56 -6.21 -7.66
N GLY A 22 -6.56 -6.12 -8.53
CA GLY A 22 -6.91 -4.88 -9.21
C GLY A 22 -7.36 -3.77 -8.24
N LEU A 23 -8.16 -4.10 -7.23
CA LEU A 23 -8.52 -3.17 -6.15
C LEU A 23 -7.31 -2.74 -5.33
N LEU A 24 -6.38 -3.65 -5.03
CA LEU A 24 -5.12 -3.31 -4.35
C LEU A 24 -4.25 -2.37 -5.18
N ASP A 25 -4.17 -2.58 -6.49
CA ASP A 25 -3.46 -1.66 -7.39
C ASP A 25 -4.08 -0.26 -7.37
N LYS A 26 -5.39 -0.16 -7.35
CA LYS A 26 -6.11 1.12 -7.22
C LYS A 26 -5.87 1.76 -5.85
N HIS A 27 -5.92 0.98 -4.77
CA HIS A 27 -5.69 1.44 -3.39
C HIS A 27 -4.30 2.05 -3.20
N TYR A 28 -3.28 1.43 -3.78
CA TYR A 28 -1.88 1.88 -3.68
C TYR A 28 -1.43 2.75 -4.86
N LYS A 29 -2.34 3.12 -5.76
CA LYS A 29 -2.02 4.00 -6.88
C LYS A 29 -1.40 5.31 -6.38
N GLU A 30 -0.41 5.76 -7.11
CA GLU A 30 0.26 7.01 -6.84
C GLU A 30 -0.72 8.20 -6.94
N GLY A 31 -0.70 9.07 -5.93
CA GLY A 31 -1.63 10.19 -5.85
C GLY A 31 -3.06 9.84 -5.46
N GLN A 32 -3.34 8.56 -5.13
CA GLN A 32 -4.65 8.16 -4.63
C GLN A 32 -4.97 8.86 -3.32
N LEU A 33 -6.07 9.60 -3.32
CA LEU A 33 -6.58 10.28 -2.11
C LEU A 33 -7.38 9.29 -1.24
N PRO A 34 -7.44 9.50 0.07
CA PRO A 34 -8.45 8.86 0.93
C PRO A 34 -9.87 9.20 0.45
N LEU A 35 -10.82 8.30 0.67
CA LEU A 35 -12.20 8.47 0.22
C LEU A 35 -12.81 9.77 0.74
N ASP A 36 -12.64 10.07 2.04
CA ASP A 36 -13.18 11.27 2.65
C ASP A 36 -12.65 12.54 1.96
N THR A 37 -11.35 12.60 1.70
CA THR A 37 -10.71 13.71 0.99
C THR A 37 -11.22 13.84 -0.45
N TYR A 38 -11.44 12.71 -1.14
CA TYR A 38 -12.01 12.73 -2.49
C TYR A 38 -13.43 13.30 -2.50
N LEU A 39 -14.27 12.86 -1.55
CA LEU A 39 -15.65 13.35 -1.43
C LEU A 39 -15.72 14.84 -1.06
N GLU A 40 -14.85 15.30 -0.15
CA GLU A 40 -14.74 16.71 0.19
C GLU A 40 -14.36 17.58 -1.03
N LEU A 41 -13.43 17.11 -1.86
CA LEU A 41 -13.03 17.81 -3.08
C LEU A 41 -14.17 17.86 -4.12
N CYS A 42 -14.96 16.80 -4.24
CA CYS A 42 -16.12 16.77 -5.12
C CYS A 42 -17.17 17.80 -4.64
N ASP A 43 -17.45 17.84 -3.35
CA ASP A 43 -18.39 18.79 -2.76
C ASP A 43 -17.93 20.25 -2.98
N GLN A 44 -16.65 20.55 -2.70
CA GLN A 44 -16.08 21.88 -2.92
C GLN A 44 -16.15 22.35 -4.38
N LYS A 45 -16.05 21.40 -5.34
CA LYS A 45 -16.15 21.71 -6.76
C LYS A 45 -17.57 21.67 -7.32
N GLY A 46 -18.54 21.24 -6.52
CA GLY A 46 -19.93 21.07 -6.95
C GLY A 46 -20.11 19.98 -8.01
N ILE A 47 -19.28 18.93 -8.00
CA ILE A 47 -19.36 17.79 -8.91
C ILE A 47 -19.79 16.53 -8.18
N GLU A 48 -20.57 15.69 -8.85
CA GLU A 48 -20.93 14.38 -8.31
C GLU A 48 -19.71 13.45 -8.30
N PRO A 49 -19.51 12.65 -7.23
CA PRO A 49 -18.45 11.65 -7.20
C PRO A 49 -18.61 10.62 -8.32
N ASP A 50 -17.53 10.36 -9.04
CA ASP A 50 -17.49 9.32 -10.06
C ASP A 50 -17.20 7.96 -9.42
N PRO A 51 -18.09 6.97 -9.53
CA PRO A 51 -17.87 5.63 -8.96
C PRO A 51 -16.58 4.98 -9.45
N ASP A 52 -16.17 5.25 -10.70
CA ASP A 52 -14.95 4.67 -11.27
C ASP A 52 -13.67 5.32 -10.72
N GLU A 53 -13.75 6.56 -10.27
CA GLU A 53 -12.65 7.28 -9.65
C GLU A 53 -12.61 7.18 -8.13
N MET A 54 -13.70 6.69 -7.52
CA MET A 54 -13.78 6.57 -6.06
C MET A 54 -12.66 5.69 -5.50
N PRO A 55 -11.90 6.18 -4.49
CA PRO A 55 -10.89 5.38 -3.83
C PRO A 55 -11.50 4.15 -3.14
N PRO A 56 -10.90 2.96 -3.27
CA PRO A 56 -11.36 1.79 -2.53
C PRO A 56 -11.09 1.96 -1.04
N THR A 57 -12.02 1.45 -0.23
CA THR A 57 -11.88 1.34 1.24
C THR A 57 -11.61 -0.11 1.63
N THR A 58 -11.22 -0.36 2.88
CA THR A 58 -11.02 -1.73 3.38
C THR A 58 -12.31 -2.55 3.33
N GLU A 59 -13.47 -1.90 3.42
CA GLU A 59 -14.80 -2.55 3.38
C GLU A 59 -15.14 -3.11 2.00
N ASP A 60 -14.50 -2.64 0.95
CA ASP A 60 -14.69 -3.15 -0.42
C ASP A 60 -14.04 -4.52 -0.66
N TYR A 61 -13.25 -5.00 0.30
CA TYR A 61 -12.53 -6.26 0.20
C TYR A 61 -13.22 -7.40 0.97
N PRO A 62 -13.00 -8.66 0.56
CA PRO A 62 -13.40 -9.83 1.36
C PRO A 62 -12.76 -9.81 2.75
N TYR A 63 -13.39 -10.51 3.69
CA TYR A 63 -12.96 -10.56 5.10
C TYR A 63 -11.47 -10.93 5.27
N GLU A 64 -11.00 -11.92 4.53
CA GLU A 64 -9.60 -12.36 4.60
C GLU A 64 -8.60 -11.28 4.19
N VAL A 65 -8.99 -10.42 3.25
CA VAL A 65 -8.17 -9.28 2.83
C VAL A 65 -8.24 -8.16 3.87
N GLN A 66 -9.40 -7.91 4.47
CA GLN A 66 -9.53 -6.96 5.58
C GLN A 66 -8.65 -7.37 6.77
N VAL A 67 -8.63 -8.66 7.11
CA VAL A 67 -7.74 -9.21 8.13
C VAL A 67 -6.27 -9.05 7.71
N ALA A 68 -5.94 -9.26 6.44
CA ALA A 68 -4.60 -9.05 5.92
C ALA A 68 -4.14 -7.60 6.09
N PHE A 69 -4.97 -6.61 5.82
CA PHE A 69 -4.67 -5.20 6.10
C PHE A 69 -4.42 -4.95 7.58
N LEU A 70 -5.29 -5.44 8.45
CA LEU A 70 -5.16 -5.29 9.89
C LEU A 70 -3.84 -5.87 10.41
N LEU A 71 -3.51 -7.10 10.04
CA LEU A 71 -2.29 -7.74 10.49
C LEU A 71 -1.04 -7.08 9.92
N HIS A 72 -1.09 -6.64 8.66
CA HIS A 72 0.00 -5.88 8.04
C HIS A 72 0.27 -4.57 8.81
N ASP A 73 -0.76 -3.85 9.22
CA ASP A 73 -0.62 -2.61 9.99
C ASP A 73 -0.02 -2.84 11.38
N LEU A 74 -0.29 -4.00 11.98
CA LEU A 74 0.26 -4.37 13.29
C LEU A 74 1.74 -4.77 13.25
N LEU A 75 2.28 -5.12 12.09
CA LEU A 75 3.68 -5.48 11.95
C LEU A 75 4.58 -4.24 12.02
N PRO A 76 5.76 -4.33 12.68
CA PRO A 76 6.70 -3.22 12.78
C PRO A 76 7.31 -2.86 11.43
N ASP A 77 7.57 -1.59 11.22
CA ASP A 77 8.29 -1.09 10.06
C ASP A 77 9.80 -1.31 10.19
N ARG A 78 10.45 -1.61 9.07
CA ARG A 78 11.89 -1.72 8.97
C ARG A 78 12.45 -0.64 8.05
N TRP A 79 13.51 0.00 8.50
CA TRP A 79 14.21 1.05 7.78
C TRP A 79 15.70 0.72 7.68
N ASP A 80 16.30 1.03 6.54
CA ASP A 80 17.74 0.99 6.42
C ASP A 80 18.33 2.27 7.04
N GLY A 81 19.13 2.10 8.09
CA GLY A 81 19.71 3.20 8.84
C GLY A 81 20.74 4.03 8.05
N MET A 82 21.33 3.48 7.00
CA MET A 82 22.31 4.18 6.17
C MET A 82 21.67 4.95 5.01
N SER A 83 20.80 4.31 4.27
CA SER A 83 20.16 4.92 3.09
C SER A 83 18.86 5.66 3.41
N GLY A 84 18.24 5.38 4.57
CA GLY A 84 16.91 5.86 4.92
C GLY A 84 15.81 5.24 4.06
N SER A 85 16.10 4.16 3.36
CA SER A 85 15.12 3.44 2.55
C SER A 85 14.19 2.61 3.41
N TYR A 86 12.92 2.55 3.01
CA TYR A 86 11.95 1.68 3.64
C TYR A 86 12.15 0.22 3.19
N MET A 87 12.31 -0.68 4.13
CA MET A 87 12.60 -2.10 3.88
C MET A 87 11.37 -2.99 4.02
N GLY A 88 10.18 -2.42 4.19
CA GLY A 88 8.96 -3.16 4.44
C GLY A 88 8.73 -3.48 5.92
N LYS A 89 7.79 -4.36 6.18
CA LYS A 89 7.43 -4.80 7.53
C LYS A 89 8.35 -5.92 8.03
N ASP A 90 8.49 -6.02 9.34
CA ASP A 90 9.10 -7.18 9.99
C ASP A 90 8.05 -8.27 10.19
N PHE A 91 8.21 -9.40 9.49
CA PHE A 91 7.27 -10.52 9.53
C PHE A 91 7.55 -11.54 10.64
N SER A 92 8.54 -11.31 11.50
CA SER A 92 8.92 -12.28 12.54
C SER A 92 7.80 -12.60 13.53
N SER A 93 6.90 -11.67 13.80
CA SER A 93 5.75 -11.86 14.69
C SER A 93 4.45 -12.27 13.96
N LEU A 94 4.47 -12.43 12.64
CA LEU A 94 3.23 -12.72 11.88
C LEU A 94 2.55 -14.01 12.33
N GLY A 95 3.30 -15.08 12.58
CA GLY A 95 2.75 -16.36 13.08
C GLY A 95 1.99 -16.20 14.39
N THR A 96 2.54 -15.45 15.33
CA THR A 96 1.89 -15.12 16.60
C THR A 96 0.62 -14.30 16.40
N LEU A 97 0.65 -13.29 15.52
CA LEU A 97 -0.52 -12.49 15.22
C LEU A 97 -1.65 -13.31 14.58
N LEU A 98 -1.31 -14.21 13.65
CA LEU A 98 -2.29 -15.13 13.05
C LEU A 98 -2.99 -16.01 14.10
N ASP A 99 -2.25 -16.44 15.12
CA ASP A 99 -2.79 -17.27 16.19
C ASP A 99 -3.61 -16.45 17.19
N VAL A 100 -3.12 -15.30 17.63
CA VAL A 100 -3.82 -14.41 18.58
C VAL A 100 -5.16 -13.92 18.01
N TRP A 101 -5.19 -13.63 16.71
CA TRP A 101 -6.40 -13.18 16.01
C TRP A 101 -7.27 -14.34 15.49
N ASP A 102 -6.92 -15.58 15.84
CA ASP A 102 -7.64 -16.80 15.46
C ASP A 102 -8.00 -16.84 13.95
N VAL A 103 -7.02 -16.51 13.13
CA VAL A 103 -7.21 -16.46 11.67
C VAL A 103 -7.45 -17.87 11.13
N LYS A 104 -8.62 -18.11 10.55
CA LYS A 104 -9.02 -19.44 10.07
C LYS A 104 -8.36 -19.78 8.73
N ASP A 105 -8.38 -18.87 7.77
CA ASP A 105 -7.72 -19.04 6.48
C ASP A 105 -6.36 -18.32 6.44
N LYS A 106 -5.40 -18.89 7.15
CA LYS A 106 -4.03 -18.36 7.23
C LYS A 106 -3.35 -18.26 5.87
N LYS A 107 -3.62 -19.22 5.00
CA LYS A 107 -3.02 -19.28 3.67
C LYS A 107 -3.42 -18.09 2.79
N SER A 108 -4.71 -17.81 2.69
CA SER A 108 -5.22 -16.67 1.94
C SER A 108 -4.78 -15.35 2.57
N THR A 109 -4.83 -15.24 3.89
CA THR A 109 -4.42 -14.05 4.61
C THR A 109 -2.95 -13.72 4.35
N ILE A 110 -2.05 -14.70 4.46
CA ILE A 110 -0.61 -14.51 4.17
C ILE A 110 -0.40 -14.14 2.70
N TYR A 111 -1.11 -14.77 1.78
CA TYR A 111 -1.03 -14.45 0.36
C TYR A 111 -1.35 -12.96 0.10
N PHE A 112 -2.43 -12.45 0.67
CA PHE A 112 -2.82 -11.05 0.51
C PHE A 112 -1.90 -10.10 1.27
N ILE A 113 -1.42 -10.45 2.45
CA ILE A 113 -0.40 -9.67 3.18
C ILE A 113 0.82 -9.43 2.29
N LYS A 114 1.30 -10.44 1.58
CA LYS A 114 2.45 -10.29 0.67
C LYS A 114 2.17 -9.33 -0.49
N HIS A 115 0.96 -9.37 -1.04
CA HIS A 115 0.57 -8.43 -2.10
C HIS A 115 0.38 -7.00 -1.60
N ILE A 116 -0.13 -6.82 -0.39
CA ILE A 116 -0.22 -5.53 0.30
C ILE A 116 1.19 -4.99 0.57
N GLU A 117 2.06 -5.81 1.13
CA GLU A 117 3.45 -5.46 1.45
C GLU A 117 4.22 -4.95 0.22
N ALA A 118 4.16 -5.68 -0.88
CA ALA A 118 4.86 -5.30 -2.11
C ALA A 118 4.42 -3.91 -2.61
N ARG A 119 3.12 -3.64 -2.62
CA ARG A 119 2.56 -2.36 -3.07
C ARG A 119 2.84 -1.22 -2.11
N ASN A 120 2.71 -1.48 -0.81
CA ASN A 120 2.98 -0.49 0.23
C ASN A 120 4.45 -0.06 0.21
N THR A 121 5.37 -1.01 0.15
CA THR A 121 6.81 -0.76 0.09
C THR A 121 7.19 0.03 -1.15
N ASP A 122 6.67 -0.32 -2.31
CA ASP A 122 6.90 0.40 -3.56
C ASP A 122 6.39 1.85 -3.49
N LYS A 123 5.17 2.06 -2.99
CA LYS A 123 4.57 3.38 -2.82
C LYS A 123 5.38 4.28 -1.89
N ILE A 124 5.81 3.76 -0.74
CA ILE A 124 6.61 4.50 0.23
C ILE A 124 7.96 4.89 -0.38
N ASN A 125 8.67 3.95 -1.00
CA ASN A 125 10.00 4.22 -1.58
C ASN A 125 9.92 5.19 -2.76
N LYS A 126 8.91 5.12 -3.61
CA LYS A 126 8.68 6.11 -4.67
C LYS A 126 8.43 7.51 -4.13
N LYS A 127 7.66 7.62 -3.04
CA LYS A 127 7.43 8.91 -2.37
C LYS A 127 8.73 9.48 -1.79
N LEU A 128 9.53 8.66 -1.12
CA LEU A 128 10.82 9.07 -0.56
C LEU A 128 11.81 9.51 -1.64
N GLU A 129 11.88 8.80 -2.75
CA GLU A 129 12.73 9.17 -3.88
C GLU A 129 12.36 10.53 -4.47
N ARG A 130 11.06 10.81 -4.63
CA ARG A 130 10.57 12.11 -5.11
C ARG A 130 10.90 13.24 -4.14
N GLN A 131 10.73 13.01 -2.84
CA GLN A 131 11.09 13.99 -1.82
C GLN A 131 12.59 14.31 -1.87
N ARG A 132 13.44 13.30 -2.03
CA ARG A 132 14.89 13.46 -2.15
C ARG A 132 15.25 14.28 -3.38
N LYS A 133 14.72 13.93 -4.56
CA LYS A 133 14.93 14.70 -5.81
C LYS A 133 14.47 16.16 -5.70
N SER A 134 13.33 16.41 -5.06
CA SER A 134 12.83 17.77 -4.83
C SER A 134 13.73 18.59 -3.93
N GLN A 135 14.30 17.98 -2.87
CA GLN A 135 15.24 18.66 -1.99
C GLN A 135 16.56 18.98 -2.70
N GLU A 136 17.09 18.07 -3.49
CA GLU A 136 18.31 18.29 -4.29
C GLU A 136 18.13 19.42 -5.29
N THR A 137 16.99 19.50 -5.95
CA THR A 137 16.67 20.58 -6.91
C THR A 137 16.60 21.93 -6.20
N LYS A 138 15.96 22.00 -5.04
CA LYS A 138 15.89 23.24 -4.22
C LYS A 138 17.27 23.68 -3.74
N ALA A 139 18.11 22.74 -3.31
CA ALA A 139 19.47 23.05 -2.87
C ALA A 139 20.33 23.62 -4.02
N LYS A 140 20.23 23.03 -5.23
CA LYS A 140 20.94 23.52 -6.42
C LYS A 140 20.43 24.89 -6.88
N GLY A 141 19.12 25.14 -6.83
CA GLY A 141 18.51 26.44 -7.16
C GLY A 141 18.91 27.55 -6.18
N GLY A 142 19.04 27.24 -4.89
CA GLY A 142 19.52 28.17 -3.86
C GLY A 142 20.96 28.62 -4.08
N ILE A 143 21.83 27.74 -4.52
CA ILE A 143 23.25 28.04 -4.81
C ILE A 143 23.37 29.01 -6.02
N ASN A 144 22.57 28.80 -7.06
CA ASN A 144 22.58 29.65 -8.25
C ASN A 144 22.09 31.09 -7.98
N SER A 145 21.10 31.24 -7.10
CA SER A 145 20.59 32.57 -6.72
C SER A 145 21.55 33.35 -5.82
N ALA A 146 22.36 32.66 -5.01
CA ALA A 146 23.40 33.30 -4.18
C ALA A 146 24.60 33.81 -5.03
N ASN A 147 24.91 33.13 -6.14
CA ASN A 147 26.00 33.54 -7.04
C ASN A 147 25.64 34.70 -8.00
N LEU A 148 24.36 35.03 -8.15
CA LEU A 148 23.91 36.16 -8.98
C LEU A 148 23.85 37.50 -8.21
N ARG A 149 24.18 37.50 -6.92
CA ARG A 149 24.19 38.72 -6.07
C ARG A 149 25.57 39.26 -5.71
N LYS A 150 26.60 38.90 -6.51
CA LYS A 150 27.92 39.49 -6.38
C LYS A 150 28.25 40.44 -7.55
#